data_b48623847dd107e4c520d66ad09108db
#
_entry.id   b48623847dd107e4c520d66ad09108db
#
_cell.length_a   1.000
_cell.length_b   1.000
_cell.length_c   1.000
_cell.angle_alpha   90.00
_cell.angle_beta   90.00
_cell.angle_gamma   90.00
#
_symmetry.space_group_name_H-M   'P 1'
#
loop_
_entity.id
_entity.type
_entity.pdbx_description
1 polymer ?
#
loop_
_entity_poly.entity_id
_entity_poly.type
_entity_poly.pdbx_seq_one_letter_code
_entity_poly.pdbx_strand_id
1 'polypeptide(L)'
;VIIPTEEGANDVEVAKFPICQSFVDVLNCIGQLYTEEHTFKSVCLDTVDWAEKLAWIQIARENHVEQIGDIKYGRGYGFAANLFRQVLQGLDALRDHRGMSVFLLAHAKTEKFEDPEHTSYDRYEPKLHDHVTNLIVEWADEVFFANFKSIVKEEDAGFNRTIGKAKSTGQRILRTTAKPAAVAKNRLNMPDEIPFSYIEYAKFLPS
;
A
#
# COMPACT_ATOMS: atom_id res chain seq x y z
N VAL A 1 6.40 15.41 -2.21
CA VAL A 1 7.49 14.78 -3.00
C VAL A 1 7.24 13.29 -3.10
N ILE A 2 7.63 12.66 -4.22
CA ILE A 2 7.54 11.21 -4.44
C ILE A 2 8.92 10.57 -4.30
N ILE A 3 8.99 9.42 -3.62
CA ILE A 3 10.11 8.47 -3.63
C ILE A 3 9.66 7.31 -4.53
N PRO A 4 10.07 7.29 -5.81
CA PRO A 4 9.61 6.27 -6.76
C PRO A 4 10.50 5.03 -6.66
N THR A 5 9.87 3.86 -6.68
CA THR A 5 10.55 2.54 -6.76
C THR A 5 10.24 1.83 -8.08
N GLU A 6 9.38 2.42 -8.89
CA GLU A 6 9.01 1.97 -10.25
C GLU A 6 8.71 3.13 -11.18
N GLU A 7 8.56 2.86 -12.47
CA GLU A 7 8.17 3.85 -13.47
C GLU A 7 6.64 3.98 -13.50
N GLY A 8 6.08 4.94 -12.78
CA GLY A 8 4.62 5.16 -12.77
C GLY A 8 4.26 6.64 -12.67
N ALA A 9 5.17 7.46 -12.14
CA ALA A 9 4.93 8.88 -11.88
C ALA A 9 5.51 9.82 -12.95
N ASN A 10 5.90 9.31 -14.13
CA ASN A 10 6.59 10.12 -15.15
C ASN A 10 5.73 11.26 -15.70
N ASP A 11 4.42 11.03 -15.85
CA ASP A 11 3.47 12.00 -16.41
C ASP A 11 2.84 12.91 -15.34
N VAL A 12 3.29 12.80 -14.08
CA VAL A 12 2.78 13.62 -12.99
C VAL A 12 3.77 14.76 -12.69
N GLU A 13 3.32 16.00 -12.81
CA GLU A 13 4.10 17.20 -12.51
C GLU A 13 4.20 17.44 -11.00
N VAL A 14 5.01 16.66 -10.31
CA VAL A 14 5.31 16.80 -8.89
C VAL A 14 6.80 16.60 -8.65
N ALA A 15 7.32 17.17 -7.57
CA ALA A 15 8.70 16.89 -7.15
C ALA A 15 8.87 15.39 -6.85
N LYS A 16 9.92 14.80 -7.40
CA LYS A 16 10.22 13.37 -7.23
C LYS A 16 11.73 13.15 -7.21
N PHE A 17 12.14 12.17 -6.44
CA PHE A 17 13.50 11.64 -6.49
C PHE A 17 13.75 10.84 -7.78
N PRO A 18 14.99 10.57 -8.16
CA PRO A 18 15.30 9.52 -9.12
C PRO A 18 14.72 8.17 -8.66
N ILE A 19 14.40 7.28 -9.61
CA ILE A 19 13.89 5.94 -9.30
C ILE A 19 14.92 5.18 -8.46
N CYS A 20 14.51 4.68 -7.30
CA CYS A 20 15.34 3.89 -6.40
C CYS A 20 15.70 2.55 -7.05
N GLN A 21 16.99 2.28 -7.19
CA GLN A 21 17.53 1.04 -7.75
C GLN A 21 17.92 0.02 -6.67
N SER A 22 17.96 0.46 -5.41
CA SER A 22 18.26 -0.37 -4.25
C SER A 22 17.41 0.04 -3.05
N PHE A 23 17.31 -0.86 -2.06
CA PHE A 23 16.61 -0.52 -0.81
C PHE A 23 17.31 0.60 -0.04
N VAL A 24 18.64 0.70 -0.17
CA VAL A 24 19.43 1.78 0.42
C VAL A 24 19.06 3.13 -0.18
N ASP A 25 18.71 3.19 -1.48
CA ASP A 25 18.26 4.45 -2.10
C ASP A 25 16.96 4.97 -1.46
N VAL A 26 16.03 4.06 -1.13
CA VAL A 26 14.80 4.43 -0.41
C VAL A 26 15.13 5.07 0.93
N LEU A 27 16.02 4.47 1.70
CA LEU A 27 16.47 5.02 2.99
C LEU A 27 17.19 6.35 2.83
N ASN A 28 18.02 6.49 1.79
CA ASN A 28 18.73 7.74 1.49
C ASN A 28 17.76 8.87 1.14
N CYS A 29 16.72 8.60 0.34
CA CYS A 29 15.68 9.60 0.02
C CYS A 29 14.97 10.09 1.30
N ILE A 30 14.62 9.18 2.20
CA ILE A 30 14.02 9.52 3.50
C ILE A 30 15.01 10.34 4.35
N GLY A 31 16.27 9.91 4.38
CA GLY A 31 17.34 10.61 5.10
C GLY A 31 17.57 12.04 4.59
N GLN A 32 17.57 12.25 3.28
CA GLN A 32 17.68 13.58 2.67
C GLN A 32 16.50 14.48 3.07
N LEU A 33 15.26 13.96 3.01
CA LEU A 33 14.08 14.70 3.46
C LEU A 33 14.14 15.05 4.97
N TYR A 34 14.83 14.24 5.76
CA TYR A 34 15.00 14.53 7.17
C TYR A 34 16.06 15.59 7.44
N THR A 35 17.17 15.55 6.71
CA THR A 35 18.37 16.38 6.99
C THR A 35 18.44 17.67 6.21
N GLU A 36 17.92 17.71 4.97
CA GLU A 36 18.00 18.87 4.10
C GLU A 36 16.81 19.83 4.31
N GLU A 37 17.03 21.12 4.05
CA GLU A 37 15.97 22.12 4.08
C GLU A 37 15.08 22.03 2.85
N HIS A 38 13.78 21.95 3.05
CA HIS A 38 12.77 21.90 1.98
C HIS A 38 11.40 22.41 2.45
N THR A 39 10.50 22.66 1.51
CA THR A 39 9.14 23.13 1.78
C THR A 39 8.07 22.06 1.57
N PHE A 40 8.46 20.81 1.32
CA PHE A 40 7.49 19.71 1.11
C PHE A 40 6.69 19.44 2.38
N LYS A 41 5.37 19.25 2.20
CA LYS A 41 4.42 18.94 3.28
C LYS A 41 3.99 17.49 3.30
N SER A 42 4.32 16.74 2.25
CA SER A 42 4.00 15.32 2.17
C SER A 42 5.08 14.54 1.43
N VAL A 43 5.23 13.28 1.80
CA VAL A 43 6.06 12.30 1.12
C VAL A 43 5.19 11.10 0.70
N CYS A 44 5.42 10.60 -0.50
CA CYS A 44 4.76 9.42 -1.03
C CYS A 44 5.79 8.39 -1.47
N LEU A 45 5.75 7.17 -0.93
CA LEU A 45 6.53 6.04 -1.42
C LEU A 45 5.71 5.28 -2.46
N ASP A 46 6.17 5.29 -3.70
CA ASP A 46 5.45 4.77 -4.87
C ASP A 46 6.32 3.76 -5.64
N THR A 47 6.17 2.44 -5.39
CA THR A 47 5.24 1.75 -4.49
C THR A 47 5.98 0.89 -3.47
N VAL A 48 5.31 0.56 -2.37
CA VAL A 48 5.92 -0.26 -1.31
C VAL A 48 6.17 -1.70 -1.73
N ASP A 49 5.39 -2.25 -2.66
CA ASP A 49 5.60 -3.61 -3.16
C ASP A 49 6.85 -3.72 -4.07
N TRP A 50 7.22 -2.66 -4.78
CA TRP A 50 8.51 -2.60 -5.46
C TRP A 50 9.65 -2.34 -4.48
N ALA A 51 9.45 -1.51 -3.45
CA ALA A 51 10.43 -1.37 -2.37
C ALA A 51 10.68 -2.72 -1.66
N GLU A 52 9.65 -3.55 -1.48
CA GLU A 52 9.80 -4.90 -0.91
C GLU A 52 10.69 -5.79 -1.78
N LYS A 53 10.55 -5.74 -3.09
CA LYS A 53 11.44 -6.49 -4.01
C LYS A 53 12.90 -6.04 -3.87
N LEU A 54 13.14 -4.73 -3.73
CA LEU A 54 14.49 -4.21 -3.49
C LEU A 54 15.05 -4.72 -2.15
N ALA A 55 14.23 -4.80 -1.10
CA ALA A 55 14.61 -5.41 0.18
C ALA A 55 14.95 -6.89 0.01
N TRP A 56 14.17 -7.65 -0.78
CA TRP A 56 14.45 -9.07 -1.04
C TRP A 56 15.79 -9.28 -1.74
N ILE A 57 16.08 -8.45 -2.74
CA ILE A 57 17.37 -8.49 -3.46
C ILE A 57 18.54 -8.20 -2.48
N GLN A 58 18.39 -7.22 -1.61
CA GLN A 58 19.40 -6.90 -0.60
C GLN A 58 19.63 -8.09 0.34
N ILE A 59 18.55 -8.64 0.93
CA ILE A 59 18.64 -9.78 1.86
C ILE A 59 19.24 -11.02 1.18
N ALA A 60 18.87 -11.32 -0.07
CA ALA A 60 19.46 -12.43 -0.82
C ALA A 60 20.96 -12.25 -1.00
N ARG A 61 21.43 -11.05 -1.37
CA ARG A 61 22.87 -10.72 -1.51
C ARG A 61 23.61 -10.86 -0.18
N GLU A 62 23.07 -10.34 0.91
CA GLU A 62 23.68 -10.41 2.24
C GLU A 62 23.79 -11.85 2.76
N ASN A 63 22.91 -12.75 2.32
CA ASN A 63 22.90 -14.15 2.68
C ASN A 63 23.58 -15.06 1.62
N HIS A 64 24.18 -14.48 0.57
CA HIS A 64 24.88 -15.21 -0.50
C HIS A 64 24.00 -16.26 -1.19
N VAL A 65 22.72 -15.95 -1.44
CA VAL A 65 21.77 -16.80 -2.17
C VAL A 65 21.24 -16.05 -3.41
N GLU A 66 20.66 -16.80 -4.35
CA GLU A 66 20.11 -16.21 -5.58
C GLU A 66 18.84 -15.41 -5.31
N GLN A 67 17.96 -15.94 -4.47
CA GLN A 67 16.69 -15.33 -4.13
C GLN A 67 16.34 -15.52 -2.65
N ILE A 68 15.49 -14.65 -2.13
CA ILE A 68 15.09 -14.65 -0.72
C ILE A 68 14.46 -15.97 -0.26
N GLY A 69 13.75 -16.67 -1.16
CA GLY A 69 13.13 -17.97 -0.90
C GLY A 69 14.14 -19.09 -0.59
N ASP A 70 15.40 -18.94 -1.01
CA ASP A 70 16.47 -19.92 -0.75
C ASP A 70 16.97 -19.88 0.70
N ILE A 71 16.60 -18.85 1.45
CA ILE A 71 16.89 -18.73 2.88
C ILE A 71 16.01 -19.70 3.65
N LYS A 72 16.63 -20.67 4.31
CA LYS A 72 15.95 -21.78 4.99
C LYS A 72 14.85 -21.29 5.95
N TYR A 73 13.77 -22.05 5.97
CA TYR A 73 12.61 -21.82 6.85
C TYR A 73 11.91 -20.47 6.67
N GLY A 74 11.97 -19.87 5.48
CA GLY A 74 11.33 -18.60 5.19
C GLY A 74 11.84 -17.39 6.01
N ARG A 75 12.96 -17.52 6.73
CA ARG A 75 13.51 -16.45 7.58
C ARG A 75 13.85 -15.17 6.81
N GLY A 76 14.14 -15.29 5.52
CA GLY A 76 14.45 -14.14 4.66
C GLY A 76 13.34 -13.09 4.67
N TYR A 77 12.09 -13.50 4.63
CA TYR A 77 10.95 -12.57 4.67
C TYR A 77 10.83 -11.83 6.02
N GLY A 78 11.21 -12.49 7.12
CA GLY A 78 11.34 -11.82 8.41
C GLY A 78 12.46 -10.78 8.44
N PHE A 79 13.58 -11.03 7.76
CA PHE A 79 14.66 -10.04 7.60
C PHE A 79 14.22 -8.85 6.76
N ALA A 80 13.47 -9.09 5.66
CA ALA A 80 12.88 -8.02 4.86
C ALA A 80 11.93 -7.14 5.70
N ALA A 81 11.09 -7.72 6.54
CA ALA A 81 10.24 -6.97 7.46
C ALA A 81 11.06 -6.09 8.43
N ASN A 82 12.25 -6.53 8.86
CA ASN A 82 13.13 -5.71 9.70
C ASN A 82 13.69 -4.50 8.92
N LEU A 83 13.99 -4.65 7.63
CA LEU A 83 14.36 -3.51 6.77
C LEU A 83 13.19 -2.52 6.66
N PHE A 84 11.96 -3.01 6.48
CA PHE A 84 10.78 -2.14 6.43
C PHE A 84 10.55 -1.39 7.74
N ARG A 85 10.88 -1.95 8.89
CA ARG A 85 10.84 -1.20 10.17
C ARG A 85 11.74 0.04 10.13
N GLN A 86 12.90 -0.02 9.46
CA GLN A 86 13.76 1.15 9.30
C GLN A 86 13.11 2.23 8.41
N VAL A 87 12.43 1.82 7.32
CA VAL A 87 11.66 2.74 6.48
C VAL A 87 10.57 3.43 7.31
N LEU A 88 9.76 2.66 8.05
CA LEU A 88 8.68 3.21 8.86
C LEU A 88 9.20 4.14 9.96
N GLN A 89 10.31 3.80 10.62
CA GLN A 89 10.97 4.69 11.59
C GLN A 89 11.43 6.01 10.95
N GLY A 90 12.00 5.95 9.75
CA GLY A 90 12.39 7.15 9.01
C GLY A 90 11.17 8.01 8.63
N LEU A 91 10.08 7.37 8.19
CA LEU A 91 8.83 8.06 7.86
C LEU A 91 8.16 8.66 9.10
N ASP A 92 8.21 7.97 10.25
CA ASP A 92 7.78 8.52 11.54
C ASP A 92 8.57 9.79 11.90
N ALA A 93 9.89 9.77 11.71
CA ALA A 93 10.72 10.94 11.95
C ALA A 93 10.36 12.13 11.04
N LEU A 94 10.00 11.87 9.75
CA LEU A 94 9.50 12.91 8.85
C LEU A 94 8.16 13.47 9.33
N ARG A 95 7.24 12.61 9.80
CA ARG A 95 5.96 13.04 10.36
C ARG A 95 6.16 13.87 11.62
N ASP A 96 6.92 13.36 12.57
CA ASP A 96 6.99 13.91 13.93
C ASP A 96 7.88 15.14 14.03
N HIS A 97 8.98 15.21 13.25
CA HIS A 97 9.95 16.28 13.34
C HIS A 97 9.93 17.25 12.15
N ARG A 98 9.42 16.83 10.99
CA ARG A 98 9.32 17.69 9.79
C ARG A 98 7.87 18.06 9.45
N GLY A 99 6.88 17.55 10.20
CA GLY A 99 5.46 17.84 10.02
C GLY A 99 4.92 17.37 8.66
N MET A 100 5.47 16.28 8.10
CA MET A 100 5.08 15.77 6.81
C MET A 100 3.94 14.72 6.93
N SER A 101 2.96 14.81 6.04
CA SER A 101 2.02 13.70 5.83
C SER A 101 2.70 12.59 5.02
N VAL A 102 2.51 11.35 5.42
CA VAL A 102 3.12 10.17 4.77
C VAL A 102 2.07 9.38 4.01
N PHE A 103 2.37 9.07 2.75
CA PHE A 103 1.54 8.22 1.90
C PHE A 103 2.35 7.03 1.41
N LEU A 104 1.78 5.83 1.55
CA LEU A 104 2.32 4.59 0.99
C LEU A 104 1.37 4.09 -0.09
N LEU A 105 1.84 3.91 -1.31
CA LEU A 105 1.08 3.30 -2.39
C LEU A 105 1.49 1.83 -2.52
N ALA A 106 0.53 0.96 -2.76
CA ALA A 106 0.75 -0.45 -3.04
C ALA A 106 -0.18 -0.92 -4.15
N HIS A 107 0.30 -1.79 -5.02
CA HIS A 107 -0.60 -2.57 -5.87
C HIS A 107 -1.44 -3.51 -5.00
N ALA A 108 -2.61 -3.87 -5.52
CA ALA A 108 -3.45 -4.87 -4.90
C ALA A 108 -3.25 -6.25 -5.54
N LYS A 109 -3.34 -7.30 -4.73
CA LYS A 109 -3.51 -8.69 -5.15
C LYS A 109 -4.84 -9.22 -4.66
N THR A 110 -5.37 -10.26 -5.31
CA THR A 110 -6.47 -11.05 -4.77
C THR A 110 -5.86 -12.26 -4.05
N GLU A 111 -6.25 -12.44 -2.79
CA GLU A 111 -5.78 -13.54 -1.95
C GLU A 111 -6.99 -14.26 -1.35
N LYS A 112 -6.89 -15.59 -1.21
CA LYS A 112 -7.92 -16.39 -0.58
C LYS A 112 -7.84 -16.21 0.94
N PHE A 113 -8.92 -15.70 1.53
CA PHE A 113 -9.04 -15.56 2.97
C PHE A 113 -9.81 -16.74 3.56
N GLU A 114 -9.19 -17.45 4.50
CA GLU A 114 -9.82 -18.52 5.24
C GLU A 114 -10.48 -17.95 6.51
N ASP A 115 -11.78 -17.70 6.42
CA ASP A 115 -12.57 -17.17 7.52
C ASP A 115 -12.94 -18.32 8.47
N PRO A 116 -12.64 -18.21 9.78
CA PRO A 116 -13.01 -19.26 10.74
C PRO A 116 -14.52 -19.40 10.96
N GLU A 117 -15.32 -18.38 10.63
CA GLU A 117 -16.77 -18.36 10.84
C GLU A 117 -17.57 -18.59 9.55
N HIS A 118 -16.94 -18.43 8.37
CA HIS A 118 -17.63 -18.49 7.07
C HIS A 118 -16.83 -19.30 6.05
N THR A 119 -17.46 -19.59 4.92
CA THR A 119 -16.77 -20.18 3.77
C THR A 119 -15.68 -19.23 3.28
N SER A 120 -14.49 -19.76 3.00
CA SER A 120 -13.37 -18.97 2.45
C SER A 120 -13.79 -18.17 1.22
N TYR A 121 -13.28 -16.95 1.11
CA TYR A 121 -13.56 -16.03 0.02
C TYR A 121 -12.31 -15.32 -0.45
N ASP A 122 -12.36 -14.72 -1.66
CA ASP A 122 -11.27 -13.92 -2.19
C ASP A 122 -11.36 -12.48 -1.66
N ARG A 123 -10.21 -11.94 -1.24
CA ARG A 123 -10.09 -10.60 -0.68
C ARG A 123 -8.96 -9.83 -1.39
N TYR A 124 -9.18 -8.54 -1.61
CA TYR A 124 -8.12 -7.64 -2.05
C TYR A 124 -7.23 -7.25 -0.87
N GLU A 125 -5.94 -7.41 -1.06
CA GLU A 125 -4.88 -7.05 -0.11
C GLU A 125 -3.76 -6.31 -0.82
N PRO A 126 -2.91 -5.57 -0.08
CA PRO A 126 -1.66 -5.05 -0.64
C PRO A 126 -0.82 -6.18 -1.23
N LYS A 127 -0.19 -5.95 -2.38
CA LYS A 127 0.65 -6.95 -3.06
C LYS A 127 2.01 -7.08 -2.40
N LEU A 128 2.01 -7.40 -1.13
CA LEU A 128 3.18 -7.56 -0.26
C LEU A 128 3.20 -8.97 0.34
N HIS A 129 4.32 -9.35 0.92
CA HIS A 129 4.41 -10.51 1.79
C HIS A 129 3.71 -10.22 3.13
N ASP A 130 3.09 -11.23 3.74
CA ASP A 130 2.27 -11.08 4.95
C ASP A 130 2.97 -10.34 6.09
N HIS A 131 4.27 -10.62 6.32
CA HIS A 131 5.03 -9.92 7.36
C HIS A 131 5.09 -8.41 7.16
N VAL A 132 5.24 -7.95 5.92
CA VAL A 132 5.30 -6.52 5.60
C VAL A 132 3.89 -5.93 5.51
N THR A 133 2.92 -6.68 4.96
CA THR A 133 1.49 -6.27 4.96
C THR A 133 1.01 -5.98 6.39
N ASN A 134 1.21 -6.93 7.30
CA ASN A 134 0.77 -6.78 8.68
C ASN A 134 1.45 -5.59 9.37
N LEU A 135 2.76 -5.44 9.17
CA LEU A 135 3.54 -4.35 9.73
C LEU A 135 3.01 -2.97 9.25
N ILE A 136 2.77 -2.81 7.94
CA ILE A 136 2.30 -1.53 7.36
C ILE A 136 0.85 -1.25 7.78
N VAL A 137 -0.04 -2.25 7.73
CA VAL A 137 -1.45 -2.08 8.10
C VAL A 137 -1.59 -1.75 9.59
N GLU A 138 -0.75 -2.33 10.46
CA GLU A 138 -0.71 -2.00 11.88
C GLU A 138 -0.22 -0.55 12.09
N TRP A 139 0.85 -0.16 11.42
CA TRP A 139 1.50 1.14 11.55
C TRP A 139 0.64 2.30 11.01
N ALA A 140 0.04 2.14 9.82
CA ALA A 140 -0.73 3.20 9.18
C ALA A 140 -1.96 3.61 10.02
N ASP A 141 -2.29 4.89 10.04
CA ASP A 141 -3.50 5.39 10.68
C ASP A 141 -4.75 5.06 9.86
N GLU A 142 -4.64 5.20 8.53
CA GLU A 142 -5.68 4.84 7.56
C GLU A 142 -5.13 3.90 6.50
N VAL A 143 -5.95 2.94 6.10
CA VAL A 143 -5.70 2.06 4.96
C VAL A 143 -6.91 2.09 4.05
N PHE A 144 -6.72 2.50 2.80
CA PHE A 144 -7.80 2.63 1.82
C PHE A 144 -7.59 1.67 0.65
N PHE A 145 -8.67 1.06 0.22
CA PHE A 145 -8.70 0.35 -1.05
C PHE A 145 -9.31 1.25 -2.12
N ALA A 146 -8.47 1.68 -3.07
CA ALA A 146 -8.87 2.51 -4.20
C ALA A 146 -9.32 1.64 -5.38
N ASN A 147 -10.55 1.84 -5.85
CA ASN A 147 -11.05 1.12 -7.03
C ASN A 147 -12.11 1.90 -7.79
N PHE A 148 -12.58 1.34 -8.91
CA PHE A 148 -13.77 1.83 -9.58
C PHE A 148 -15.02 1.24 -8.93
N LYS A 149 -16.02 2.07 -8.71
CA LYS A 149 -17.33 1.61 -8.24
C LYS A 149 -17.96 0.72 -9.29
N SER A 150 -18.28 -0.52 -8.91
CA SER A 150 -18.98 -1.47 -9.75
C SER A 150 -20.37 -1.79 -9.20
N ILE A 151 -21.32 -1.95 -10.09
CA ILE A 151 -22.67 -2.42 -9.77
C ILE A 151 -22.81 -3.81 -10.38
N VAL A 152 -23.16 -4.79 -9.55
CA VAL A 152 -23.48 -6.13 -10.02
C VAL A 152 -24.96 -6.13 -10.39
N LYS A 153 -25.28 -6.36 -11.66
CA LYS A 153 -26.66 -6.64 -12.10
C LYS A 153 -26.79 -8.13 -12.25
N GLU A 154 -27.79 -8.70 -11.60
CA GLU A 154 -28.18 -10.07 -11.82
C GLU A 154 -28.99 -10.13 -13.12
N GLU A 155 -28.52 -10.91 -14.08
CA GLU A 155 -29.26 -11.22 -15.30
C GLU A 155 -29.71 -12.69 -15.24
N ASP A 156 -30.97 -12.95 -15.55
CA ASP A 156 -31.49 -14.29 -15.69
C ASP A 156 -30.87 -14.95 -16.93
N ALA A 157 -30.09 -15.99 -16.72
CA ALA A 157 -29.42 -16.75 -17.78
C ALA A 157 -30.28 -17.92 -18.31
N GLY A 158 -31.53 -18.03 -17.90
CA GLY A 158 -32.42 -19.16 -18.22
C GLY A 158 -32.11 -20.38 -17.35
N PHE A 159 -33.01 -21.35 -17.32
CA PHE A 159 -32.91 -22.58 -16.54
C PHE A 159 -32.67 -22.37 -15.03
N ASN A 160 -33.30 -21.38 -14.42
CA ASN A 160 -33.10 -21.02 -13.00
C ASN A 160 -31.62 -20.68 -12.62
N ARG A 161 -30.84 -20.13 -13.55
CA ARG A 161 -29.47 -19.66 -13.29
C ARG A 161 -29.42 -18.14 -13.38
N THR A 162 -28.95 -17.52 -12.34
CA THR A 162 -28.66 -16.08 -12.30
C THR A 162 -27.16 -15.88 -12.52
N ILE A 163 -26.79 -15.04 -13.49
CA ILE A 163 -25.39 -14.63 -13.72
C ILE A 163 -25.25 -13.19 -13.30
N GLY A 164 -24.35 -12.94 -12.35
CA GLY A 164 -23.97 -11.58 -11.96
C GLY A 164 -23.00 -10.96 -12.99
N LYS A 165 -23.42 -9.89 -13.68
CA LYS A 165 -22.52 -9.08 -14.51
C LYS A 165 -22.13 -7.82 -13.76
N ALA A 166 -20.84 -7.70 -13.44
CA ALA A 166 -20.30 -6.48 -12.88
C ALA A 166 -20.13 -5.42 -13.98
N LYS A 167 -20.72 -4.25 -13.77
CA LYS A 167 -20.53 -3.08 -14.63
C LYS A 167 -19.87 -1.97 -13.83
N SER A 168 -18.70 -1.49 -14.32
CA SER A 168 -18.07 -0.31 -13.74
C SER A 168 -18.90 0.94 -14.03
N THR A 169 -19.06 1.78 -13.03
CA THR A 169 -19.73 3.10 -13.18
C THR A 169 -18.76 4.17 -13.71
N GLY A 170 -17.46 3.89 -13.79
CA GLY A 170 -16.42 4.87 -14.07
C GLY A 170 -16.06 5.79 -12.89
N GLN A 171 -16.82 5.76 -11.81
CA GLN A 171 -16.54 6.54 -10.61
C GLN A 171 -15.40 5.88 -9.81
N ARG A 172 -14.37 6.67 -9.49
CA ARG A 172 -13.28 6.25 -8.58
C ARG A 172 -13.69 6.50 -7.13
N ILE A 173 -13.44 5.51 -6.27
CA ILE A 173 -13.78 5.55 -4.84
C ILE A 173 -12.62 5.07 -3.99
N LEU A 174 -12.62 5.51 -2.73
CA LEU A 174 -11.83 4.93 -1.64
C LEU A 174 -12.77 4.16 -0.73
N ARG A 175 -12.49 2.88 -0.50
CA ARG A 175 -13.10 2.10 0.57
C ARG A 175 -12.28 2.30 1.82
N THR A 176 -12.91 2.76 2.87
CA THR A 176 -12.26 3.22 4.10
C THR A 176 -12.42 2.20 5.24
N THR A 177 -13.46 1.38 5.19
CA THR A 177 -13.79 0.40 6.24
C THR A 177 -13.51 -1.02 5.75
N ALA A 178 -12.90 -1.83 6.60
CA ALA A 178 -12.66 -3.25 6.32
C ALA A 178 -13.98 -3.97 6.04
N LYS A 179 -14.00 -4.69 4.93
CA LYS A 179 -15.11 -5.56 4.50
C LYS A 179 -14.53 -6.87 4.00
N PRO A 180 -15.33 -7.94 3.89
CA PRO A 180 -14.81 -9.19 3.35
C PRO A 180 -14.03 -9.02 2.05
N ALA A 181 -14.44 -8.10 1.18
CA ALA A 181 -13.84 -7.90 -0.13
C ALA A 181 -12.48 -7.17 -0.13
N ALA A 182 -12.11 -6.41 0.90
CA ALA A 182 -10.87 -5.65 0.92
C ALA A 182 -10.40 -5.30 2.34
N VAL A 183 -9.07 -5.30 2.52
CA VAL A 183 -8.44 -4.75 3.73
C VAL A 183 -8.60 -3.23 3.72
N ALA A 184 -9.03 -2.66 4.83
CA ALA A 184 -9.08 -1.22 5.06
C ALA A 184 -8.99 -0.92 6.56
N LYS A 185 -8.65 0.33 6.90
CA LYS A 185 -8.56 0.84 8.28
C LYS A 185 -8.93 2.30 8.29
N ASN A 186 -9.72 2.72 9.26
CA ASN A 186 -10.27 4.05 9.34
C ASN A 186 -10.33 4.51 10.79
N ARG A 187 -9.46 5.44 11.17
CA ARG A 187 -9.45 6.07 12.51
C ARG A 187 -10.18 7.41 12.53
N LEU A 188 -10.59 7.94 11.37
CA LEU A 188 -11.24 9.24 11.22
C LEU A 188 -12.76 9.18 11.18
N ASN A 189 -13.37 8.00 11.47
CA ASN A 189 -14.81 7.78 11.40
C ASN A 189 -15.45 8.19 10.06
N MET A 190 -14.72 7.97 8.96
CA MET A 190 -15.23 8.22 7.62
C MET A 190 -16.35 7.22 7.26
N PRO A 191 -17.28 7.57 6.37
CA PRO A 191 -18.20 6.62 5.76
C PRO A 191 -17.45 5.46 5.10
N ASP A 192 -18.07 4.30 4.95
CA ASP A 192 -17.49 3.08 4.34
C ASP A 192 -16.84 3.30 2.97
N GLU A 193 -17.29 4.32 2.26
CA GLU A 193 -16.86 4.67 0.91
C GLU A 193 -16.93 6.19 0.73
N ILE A 194 -15.87 6.78 0.20
CA ILE A 194 -15.82 8.19 -0.19
C ILE A 194 -15.33 8.32 -1.65
N PRO A 195 -15.64 9.41 -2.37
CA PRO A 195 -15.04 9.70 -3.67
C PRO A 195 -13.51 9.73 -3.59
N PHE A 196 -12.83 9.25 -4.62
CA PHE A 196 -11.36 9.33 -4.71
C PHE A 196 -10.94 10.78 -4.99
N SER A 197 -10.91 11.58 -3.95
CA SER A 197 -10.60 13.01 -3.99
C SER A 197 -10.00 13.46 -2.67
N TYR A 198 -8.88 14.19 -2.75
CA TYR A 198 -8.26 14.79 -1.57
C TYR A 198 -9.21 15.77 -0.85
N ILE A 199 -10.00 16.54 -1.60
CA ILE A 199 -10.97 17.49 -1.03
C ILE A 199 -12.01 16.75 -0.18
N GLU A 200 -12.48 15.59 -0.64
CA GLU A 200 -13.44 14.78 0.11
C GLU A 200 -12.80 14.15 1.35
N TYR A 201 -11.57 13.64 1.22
CA TYR A 201 -10.80 13.08 2.33
C TYR A 201 -10.46 14.15 3.38
N ALA A 202 -10.03 15.34 2.95
CA ALA A 202 -9.60 16.42 3.84
C ALA A 202 -10.70 16.92 4.80
N LYS A 203 -11.98 16.67 4.49
CA LYS A 203 -13.11 17.00 5.39
C LYS A 203 -13.07 16.22 6.71
N PHE A 204 -12.34 15.12 6.77
CA PHE A 204 -12.24 14.23 7.93
C PHE A 204 -10.94 14.43 8.70
N LEU A 205 -9.97 15.16 8.14
CA LEU A 205 -8.71 15.45 8.84
C LEU A 205 -8.96 16.36 10.03
N PRO A 206 -8.27 16.16 11.15
CA PRO A 206 -8.32 17.08 12.28
C PRO A 206 -7.85 18.49 11.85
N SER A 207 -8.55 19.50 12.36
CA SER A 207 -8.26 20.92 12.15
C SER A 207 -6.97 21.36 12.87
#